data_74fa76ec3ed3ff84faeac2afbbd0993b
#
_entry.id   74fa76ec3ed3ff84faeac2afbbd0993b
#
_cell.length_a   1.000
_cell.length_b   1.000
_cell.length_c   1.000
_cell.angle_alpha   90.00
_cell.angle_beta   90.00
_cell.angle_gamma   90.00
#
_symmetry.space_group_name_H-M   'P 1'
#
loop_
_entity.id
_entity.type
_entity.pdbx_description
1 polymer ?
#
loop_
_entity_poly.entity_id
_entity_poly.type
_entity_poly.pdbx_seq_one_letter_code
_entity_poly.pdbx_strand_id
1 'polypeptide(L)'
;MAPFYNPGIPIGGDVFRKLALTDVLNRPILYTDYNAVENLAASAIPMSWLFKGAKQVCRNSVLNGESQIVGRFYFEQTGVAKTKYVIEWRGRLIACYLKGAGKKEVVSFYDGETQIGQLTKPNVVVNNLDCYLLHFLDNSIDREIAAFFTIYYDYLYHNHSGEIVKGKRTNLEYTFDLYNKMYIKKFIADNFGKEENERVEQFIEDAYKTRKKK
;
A
#
# COMPACT_ATOMS: atom_id res chain seq x y z
N MET A 1 9.78 -4.81 -14.52
CA MET A 1 10.06 -5.82 -13.48
C MET A 1 8.72 -6.25 -12.92
N ALA A 2 8.31 -7.50 -13.10
CA ALA A 2 7.10 -7.98 -12.47
C ALA A 2 7.44 -8.35 -11.01
N PRO A 3 6.79 -7.78 -10.00
CA PRO A 3 6.97 -8.21 -8.62
C PRO A 3 6.41 -9.64 -8.51
N PHE A 4 7.25 -10.61 -8.21
CA PHE A 4 6.81 -11.95 -7.85
C PHE A 4 6.39 -11.92 -6.39
N TYR A 5 5.10 -12.06 -6.15
CA TYR A 5 4.54 -12.41 -4.87
C TYR A 5 4.79 -13.90 -4.64
N ASN A 6 5.66 -14.23 -3.70
CA ASN A 6 5.80 -15.60 -3.22
C ASN A 6 5.06 -15.69 -1.87
N PRO A 7 3.81 -16.19 -1.85
CA PRO A 7 3.18 -16.53 -0.59
C PRO A 7 3.98 -17.67 0.00
N GLY A 8 4.77 -17.37 1.05
CA GLY A 8 5.56 -18.37 1.74
C GLY A 8 4.73 -19.63 1.99
N ILE A 9 5.25 -20.80 1.61
CA ILE A 9 4.60 -22.08 1.85
C ILE A 9 4.31 -22.16 3.34
N PRO A 10 3.06 -22.36 3.79
CA PRO A 10 2.77 -22.52 5.20
C PRO A 10 3.39 -23.85 5.67
N ILE A 11 4.58 -23.78 6.20
CA ILE A 11 5.21 -24.91 6.88
C ILE A 11 4.68 -24.89 8.30
N GLY A 12 3.72 -25.76 8.58
CA GLY A 12 3.38 -26.16 9.93
C GLY A 12 2.91 -25.05 10.86
N GLY A 13 1.74 -24.44 10.62
CA GLY A 13 1.07 -23.62 11.64
C GLY A 13 1.67 -22.24 11.92
N ASP A 14 2.69 -21.83 11.18
CA ASP A 14 3.32 -20.54 11.35
C ASP A 14 2.45 -19.41 10.82
N VAL A 15 2.07 -18.55 11.73
CA VAL A 15 1.28 -17.34 11.49
C VAL A 15 2.10 -16.24 10.76
N PHE A 16 3.38 -16.52 10.52
CA PHE A 16 4.31 -15.61 9.86
C PHE A 16 4.28 -15.80 8.34
N ARG A 17 3.93 -14.75 7.63
CA ARG A 17 4.04 -14.71 6.17
C ARG A 17 5.17 -13.79 5.76
N LYS A 18 6.06 -14.29 4.91
CA LYS A 18 7.15 -13.49 4.35
C LYS A 18 6.68 -12.84 3.07
N LEU A 19 6.72 -11.51 3.03
CA LEU A 19 6.59 -10.75 1.80
C LEU A 19 7.99 -10.45 1.29
N ALA A 20 8.21 -10.59 -0.02
CA ALA A 20 9.51 -10.32 -0.61
C ALA A 20 9.39 -9.63 -1.95
N LEU A 21 10.25 -8.64 -2.16
CA LEU A 21 10.60 -8.09 -3.47
C LEU A 21 11.87 -8.80 -3.92
N THR A 22 11.81 -9.48 -5.06
CA THR A 22 12.94 -10.25 -5.60
C THR A 22 13.43 -9.65 -6.91
N ASP A 23 14.70 -9.94 -7.25
CA ASP A 23 15.23 -9.70 -8.59
C ASP A 23 14.75 -10.77 -9.59
N VAL A 24 15.22 -10.66 -10.84
CA VAL A 24 14.88 -11.61 -11.90
C VAL A 24 15.40 -13.03 -11.67
N LEU A 25 16.33 -13.21 -10.74
CA LEU A 25 16.89 -14.50 -10.35
C LEU A 25 16.25 -15.04 -9.05
N ASN A 26 15.13 -14.46 -8.62
CA ASN A 26 14.42 -14.78 -7.37
C ASN A 26 15.25 -14.55 -6.09
N ARG A 27 16.30 -13.73 -6.13
CA ARG A 27 17.04 -13.35 -4.93
C ARG A 27 16.31 -12.20 -4.23
N PRO A 28 16.13 -12.25 -2.91
CA PRO A 28 15.44 -11.19 -2.19
C PRO A 28 16.24 -9.89 -2.24
N ILE A 29 15.61 -8.82 -2.72
CA ILE A 29 16.11 -7.44 -2.64
C ILE A 29 15.69 -6.85 -1.29
N LEU A 30 14.38 -6.96 -1.00
CA LEU A 30 13.76 -6.57 0.28
C LEU A 30 12.78 -7.64 0.70
N TYR A 31 12.68 -7.89 1.99
CA TYR A 31 11.66 -8.78 2.53
C TYR A 31 11.23 -8.35 3.94
N THR A 32 10.08 -8.84 4.39
CA THR A 32 9.59 -8.63 5.74
C THR A 32 8.94 -9.87 6.29
N ASP A 33 9.07 -10.08 7.59
CA ASP A 33 8.29 -11.06 8.32
C ASP A 33 6.99 -10.38 8.79
N TYR A 34 5.88 -10.74 8.15
CA TYR A 34 4.58 -10.21 8.49
C TYR A 34 3.92 -11.08 9.56
N ASN A 35 3.75 -10.53 10.75
CA ASN A 35 3.02 -11.19 11.82
C ASN A 35 1.53 -10.84 11.76
N ALA A 36 0.73 -11.76 11.20
CA ALA A 36 -0.71 -11.55 11.05
C ALA A 36 -1.44 -11.43 12.40
N VAL A 37 -0.97 -12.13 13.44
CA VAL A 37 -1.60 -12.08 14.78
C VAL A 37 -1.38 -10.74 15.44
N GLU A 38 -0.14 -10.21 15.42
CA GLU A 38 0.13 -8.88 15.96
C GLU A 38 -0.64 -7.79 15.22
N ASN A 39 -0.72 -7.88 13.90
CA ASN A 39 -1.47 -6.93 13.08
C ASN A 39 -2.97 -7.01 13.36
N LEU A 40 -3.53 -8.22 13.52
CA LEU A 40 -4.94 -8.42 13.90
C LEU A 40 -5.20 -7.93 15.33
N ALA A 41 -4.36 -8.28 16.28
CA ALA A 41 -4.50 -7.85 17.67
C ALA A 41 -4.48 -6.33 17.80
N ALA A 42 -3.59 -5.65 17.08
CA ALA A 42 -3.52 -4.20 17.09
C ALA A 42 -4.75 -3.53 16.49
N SER A 43 -5.33 -4.11 15.44
CA SER A 43 -6.56 -3.59 14.82
C SER A 43 -7.81 -3.86 15.67
N ALA A 44 -7.76 -4.89 16.52
CA ALA A 44 -8.91 -5.33 17.34
C ALA A 44 -9.03 -4.58 18.67
N ILE A 45 -8.01 -3.83 19.12
CA ILE A 45 -8.08 -3.08 20.37
C ILE A 45 -8.83 -1.76 20.15
N PRO A 46 -10.10 -1.63 20.61
CA PRO A 46 -10.84 -0.38 20.50
C PRO A 46 -10.10 0.73 21.26
N MET A 47 -10.02 1.91 20.66
CA MET A 47 -9.40 3.08 21.28
C MET A 47 -7.89 2.94 21.61
N SER A 48 -7.17 2.05 20.92
CA SER A 48 -5.72 1.87 21.09
C SER A 48 -4.92 3.18 20.96
N TRP A 49 -5.47 4.15 20.22
CA TRP A 49 -4.90 5.48 20.04
C TRP A 49 -4.81 6.33 21.34
N LEU A 50 -5.57 5.99 22.39
CA LEU A 50 -5.50 6.64 23.71
C LEU A 50 -4.24 6.24 24.47
N PHE A 51 -3.64 5.11 24.15
CA PHE A 51 -2.46 4.60 24.84
C PHE A 51 -1.20 4.92 24.02
N LYS A 52 -0.26 5.69 24.60
CA LYS A 52 0.98 6.07 23.92
C LYS A 52 1.78 4.88 23.37
N GLY A 53 1.70 3.71 24.02
CA GLY A 53 2.36 2.48 23.58
C GLY A 53 1.66 1.76 22.42
N ALA A 54 0.36 1.94 22.26
CA ALA A 54 -0.43 1.26 21.22
C ALA A 54 -0.37 1.96 19.85
N LYS A 55 0.11 3.20 19.79
CA LYS A 55 0.27 3.94 18.52
C LYS A 55 1.25 3.31 17.53
N GLN A 56 2.05 2.36 17.98
CA GLN A 56 3.12 1.75 17.20
C GLN A 56 3.10 0.22 17.23
N VAL A 57 1.94 -0.36 17.50
CA VAL A 57 1.77 -1.82 17.47
C VAL A 57 1.85 -2.26 16.00
N CYS A 58 2.59 -3.32 15.73
CA CYS A 58 2.80 -3.90 14.40
C CYS A 58 3.82 -3.16 13.53
N ARG A 59 5.03 -3.08 14.03
CA ARG A 59 6.18 -2.67 13.22
C ARG A 59 6.72 -3.87 12.47
N ASN A 60 6.46 -3.94 11.18
CA ASN A 60 7.06 -4.94 10.32
C ASN A 60 8.44 -4.44 9.87
N SER A 61 9.48 -5.13 10.28
CA SER A 61 10.85 -4.81 9.85
C SER A 61 11.02 -5.13 8.37
N VAL A 62 11.65 -4.22 7.65
CA VAL A 62 12.09 -4.42 6.26
C VAL A 62 13.56 -4.78 6.30
N LEU A 63 13.90 -5.93 5.73
CA LEU A 63 15.25 -6.47 5.69
C LEU A 63 15.76 -6.46 4.23
N ASN A 64 17.05 -6.25 4.05
CA ASN A 64 17.73 -6.40 2.78
C ASN A 64 18.14 -7.86 2.53
N GLY A 65 18.74 -8.15 1.37
CA GLY A 65 19.21 -9.49 1.01
C GLY A 65 20.24 -10.08 1.98
N GLU A 66 20.88 -9.26 2.81
CA GLU A 66 21.85 -9.66 3.84
C GLU A 66 21.21 -9.82 5.24
N SER A 67 19.88 -9.81 5.33
CA SER A 67 19.11 -9.91 6.57
C SER A 67 19.32 -8.75 7.55
N GLN A 68 19.78 -7.60 7.07
CA GLN A 68 19.91 -6.39 7.88
C GLN A 68 18.60 -5.59 7.84
N ILE A 69 18.18 -5.07 8.99
CA ILE A 69 17.02 -4.19 9.06
C ILE A 69 17.38 -2.84 8.43
N VAL A 70 16.73 -2.50 7.33
CA VAL A 70 16.95 -1.27 6.57
C VAL A 70 15.78 -0.28 6.64
N GLY A 71 14.65 -0.72 7.20
CA GLY A 71 13.47 0.10 7.39
C GLY A 71 12.37 -0.60 8.15
N ARG A 72 11.21 0.03 8.24
CA ARG A 72 10.01 -0.54 8.86
C ARG A 72 8.75 -0.05 8.18
N PHE A 73 7.72 -0.89 8.15
CA PHE A 73 6.34 -0.52 7.83
C PHE A 73 5.49 -0.66 9.09
N TYR A 74 4.69 0.35 9.38
CA TYR A 74 3.73 0.30 10.47
C TYR A 74 2.54 1.22 10.18
N PHE A 75 1.48 1.05 10.95
CA PHE A 75 0.39 2.01 10.90
C PHE A 75 0.32 2.81 12.20
N GLU A 76 -0.06 4.06 12.08
CA GLU A 76 -0.37 4.94 13.20
C GLU A 76 -1.88 5.21 13.22
N GLN A 77 -2.49 4.92 14.33
CA GLN A 77 -3.87 5.34 14.59
C GLN A 77 -3.85 6.74 15.18
N THR A 78 -4.37 7.73 14.46
CA THR A 78 -4.36 9.14 14.86
C THR A 78 -5.71 9.62 15.41
N GLY A 79 -6.68 8.72 15.54
CA GLY A 79 -8.01 8.99 16.09
C GLY A 79 -8.97 7.83 15.87
N VAL A 80 -10.24 7.99 16.25
CA VAL A 80 -11.28 6.98 16.00
C VAL A 80 -11.42 6.79 14.49
N ALA A 81 -11.05 5.67 13.96
CA ALA A 81 -11.07 5.33 12.53
C ALA A 81 -10.08 6.11 11.62
N LYS A 82 -9.07 6.76 12.17
CA LYS A 82 -8.04 7.44 11.38
C LYS A 82 -6.73 6.69 11.48
N THR A 83 -6.35 6.04 10.39
CA THR A 83 -5.10 5.28 10.30
C THR A 83 -4.31 5.76 9.10
N LYS A 84 -3.05 6.08 9.30
CA LYS A 84 -2.09 6.29 8.22
C LYS A 84 -1.02 5.20 8.28
N TYR A 85 -0.48 4.82 7.16
CA TYR A 85 0.72 4.00 7.11
C TYR A 85 1.95 4.88 7.18
N VAL A 86 3.02 4.33 7.73
CA VAL A 86 4.31 4.98 7.79
C VAL A 86 5.38 4.02 7.25
N ILE A 87 6.17 4.54 6.35
CA ILE A 87 7.40 3.92 5.86
C ILE A 87 8.55 4.63 6.58
N GLU A 88 9.21 3.90 7.48
CA GLU A 88 10.50 4.33 8.03
C GLU A 88 11.60 3.77 7.13
N TRP A 89 12.35 4.63 6.47
CA TRP A 89 13.37 4.24 5.51
C TRP A 89 14.57 5.17 5.55
N ARG A 90 15.74 4.62 5.84
CA ARG A 90 17.00 5.39 5.90
C ARG A 90 16.89 6.67 6.74
N GLY A 91 16.25 6.58 7.90
CA GLY A 91 16.05 7.72 8.80
C GLY A 91 14.95 8.71 8.40
N ARG A 92 14.26 8.50 7.29
CA ARG A 92 13.09 9.29 6.86
C ARG A 92 11.79 8.60 7.28
N LEU A 93 10.77 9.41 7.55
CA LEU A 93 9.42 8.94 7.88
C LEU A 93 8.47 9.43 6.79
N ILE A 94 7.99 8.51 5.96
CA ILE A 94 7.07 8.82 4.89
C ILE A 94 5.68 8.39 5.31
N ALA A 95 4.78 9.34 5.43
CA ALA A 95 3.39 9.10 5.77
C ALA A 95 2.58 8.75 4.52
N CYS A 96 1.77 7.68 4.60
CA CYS A 96 0.96 7.18 3.49
C CYS A 96 -0.51 7.28 3.87
N TYR A 97 -1.26 8.08 3.12
CA TYR A 97 -2.69 8.34 3.35
C TYR A 97 -3.53 7.69 2.28
N LEU A 98 -4.37 6.74 2.70
CA LEU A 98 -5.29 6.03 1.82
C LEU A 98 -6.57 6.83 1.60
N LYS A 99 -7.06 6.89 0.37
CA LYS A 99 -8.33 7.49 0.01
C LYS A 99 -9.01 6.77 -1.15
N GLY A 100 -10.31 6.48 -0.98
CA GLY A 100 -11.19 6.14 -2.09
C GLY A 100 -11.55 7.38 -2.92
N ALA A 101 -11.36 7.33 -4.21
CA ALA A 101 -11.62 8.44 -5.14
C ALA A 101 -12.45 7.95 -6.34
N GLY A 102 -13.73 7.67 -6.12
CA GLY A 102 -14.66 7.20 -7.15
C GLY A 102 -14.31 5.82 -7.69
N LYS A 103 -13.79 5.72 -8.91
CA LYS A 103 -13.42 4.46 -9.57
C LYS A 103 -12.04 3.93 -9.16
N LYS A 104 -11.31 4.65 -8.30
CA LYS A 104 -9.94 4.33 -7.92
C LYS A 104 -9.69 4.49 -6.44
N GLU A 105 -8.73 3.75 -5.94
CA GLU A 105 -8.08 3.97 -4.66
C GLU A 105 -6.77 4.73 -4.89
N VAL A 106 -6.44 5.59 -3.97
CA VAL A 106 -5.23 6.41 -4.02
C VAL A 106 -4.52 6.33 -2.68
N VAL A 107 -3.21 6.12 -2.71
CA VAL A 107 -2.34 6.32 -1.55
C VAL A 107 -1.44 7.51 -1.83
N SER A 108 -1.56 8.55 -1.04
CA SER A 108 -0.71 9.73 -1.13
C SER A 108 0.47 9.59 -0.17
N PHE A 109 1.70 9.75 -0.68
CA PHE A 109 2.95 9.65 0.09
C PHE A 109 3.45 11.03 0.44
N TYR A 110 3.74 11.26 1.72
CA TYR A 110 4.19 12.54 2.25
C TYR A 110 5.51 12.40 3.01
N ASP A 111 6.44 13.30 2.71
CA ASP A 111 7.62 13.55 3.53
C ASP A 111 7.40 14.90 4.24
N GLY A 112 7.17 14.83 5.55
CA GLY A 112 6.67 15.98 6.30
C GLY A 112 5.32 16.47 5.76
N GLU A 113 5.27 17.71 5.29
CA GLU A 113 4.05 18.34 4.72
C GLU A 113 3.99 18.27 3.19
N THR A 114 5.02 17.75 2.53
CA THR A 114 5.12 17.72 1.08
C THR A 114 4.66 16.36 0.52
N GLN A 115 3.69 16.37 -0.40
CA GLN A 115 3.36 15.17 -1.14
C GLN A 115 4.47 14.87 -2.14
N ILE A 116 5.11 13.70 -1.97
CA ILE A 116 6.24 13.24 -2.79
C ILE A 116 5.86 12.17 -3.81
N GLY A 117 4.66 11.58 -3.67
CA GLY A 117 4.22 10.52 -4.57
C GLY A 117 2.76 10.15 -4.41
N GLN A 118 2.32 9.34 -5.35
CA GLN A 118 0.96 8.78 -5.38
C GLN A 118 0.98 7.37 -5.96
N LEU A 119 0.33 6.44 -5.27
CA LEU A 119 -0.08 5.16 -5.80
C LEU A 119 -1.54 5.27 -6.23
N THR A 120 -1.87 4.78 -7.41
CA THR A 120 -3.24 4.75 -7.93
C THR A 120 -3.60 3.33 -8.35
N LYS A 121 -4.76 2.84 -7.90
CA LYS A 121 -5.29 1.51 -8.20
C LYS A 121 -6.75 1.62 -8.66
N PRO A 122 -7.17 0.95 -9.75
CA PRO A 122 -8.59 0.78 -10.07
C PRO A 122 -9.31 -0.03 -8.99
N ASN A 123 -10.57 0.34 -8.68
CA ASN A 123 -11.41 -0.45 -7.74
C ASN A 123 -11.93 -1.75 -8.36
N VAL A 124 -11.29 -2.22 -9.43
CA VAL A 124 -11.63 -3.46 -10.14
C VAL A 124 -10.38 -4.26 -10.41
N VAL A 125 -10.53 -5.57 -10.38
CA VAL A 125 -9.49 -6.53 -10.73
C VAL A 125 -9.49 -6.76 -12.24
N VAL A 126 -8.33 -6.73 -12.87
CA VAL A 126 -8.14 -6.96 -14.31
C VAL A 126 -7.46 -8.31 -14.50
N ASN A 127 -8.15 -9.25 -15.16
CA ASN A 127 -7.63 -10.62 -15.39
C ASN A 127 -7.15 -11.34 -14.11
N ASN A 128 -7.90 -11.16 -13.01
CA ASN A 128 -7.59 -11.68 -11.67
C ASN A 128 -6.30 -11.10 -11.04
N LEU A 129 -5.84 -9.95 -11.53
CA LEU A 129 -4.69 -9.23 -10.98
C LEU A 129 -5.11 -7.84 -10.55
N ASP A 130 -4.60 -7.40 -9.42
CA ASP A 130 -4.60 -6.00 -9.04
C ASP A 130 -3.48 -5.27 -9.77
N CYS A 131 -3.80 -4.09 -10.30
CA CYS A 131 -2.87 -3.28 -11.08
C CYS A 131 -2.65 -1.94 -10.39
N TYR A 132 -1.39 -1.52 -10.29
CA TYR A 132 -0.98 -0.32 -9.58
C TYR A 132 -0.16 0.60 -10.48
N LEU A 133 -0.42 1.90 -10.41
CA LEU A 133 0.43 2.94 -10.98
C LEU A 133 1.11 3.70 -9.84
N LEU A 134 2.41 3.87 -9.95
CA LEU A 134 3.25 4.56 -8.97
C LEU A 134 3.88 5.80 -9.62
N HIS A 135 3.59 6.97 -9.06
CA HIS A 135 4.18 8.23 -9.48
C HIS A 135 4.91 8.86 -8.29
N PHE A 136 6.19 9.10 -8.44
CA PHE A 136 7.01 9.74 -7.42
C PHE A 136 7.81 10.87 -8.05
N LEU A 137 7.97 11.97 -7.31
CA LEU A 137 8.90 13.02 -7.69
C LEU A 137 10.33 12.46 -7.74
N ASP A 138 11.14 12.99 -8.62
CA ASP A 138 12.52 12.51 -8.83
C ASP A 138 13.31 12.50 -7.52
N ASN A 139 13.97 11.37 -7.26
CA ASN A 139 14.78 11.13 -6.06
C ASN A 139 14.05 11.32 -4.71
N SER A 140 12.72 11.41 -4.72
CA SER A 140 11.94 11.60 -3.49
C SER A 140 11.89 10.35 -2.60
N ILE A 141 11.97 9.15 -3.20
CA ILE A 141 11.98 7.84 -2.53
C ILE A 141 12.71 6.82 -3.38
N ASP A 142 13.34 5.84 -2.73
CA ASP A 142 13.92 4.71 -3.46
C ASP A 142 12.83 3.86 -4.11
N ARG A 143 13.03 3.45 -5.35
CA ARG A 143 12.04 2.69 -6.13
C ARG A 143 11.73 1.32 -5.51
N GLU A 144 12.74 0.67 -4.93
CA GLU A 144 12.58 -0.63 -4.29
C GLU A 144 11.63 -0.56 -3.08
N ILE A 145 11.78 0.46 -2.21
CA ILE A 145 10.91 0.56 -1.04
C ILE A 145 9.48 0.96 -1.44
N ALA A 146 9.31 1.79 -2.47
CA ALA A 146 8.00 2.13 -3.00
C ALA A 146 7.28 0.90 -3.60
N ALA A 147 8.00 0.08 -4.37
CA ALA A 147 7.49 -1.18 -4.92
C ALA A 147 7.18 -2.18 -3.80
N PHE A 148 8.04 -2.30 -2.81
CA PHE A 148 7.84 -3.21 -1.69
C PHE A 148 6.67 -2.79 -0.80
N PHE A 149 6.49 -1.49 -0.57
CA PHE A 149 5.29 -0.99 0.10
C PHE A 149 4.01 -1.32 -0.69
N THR A 150 4.05 -1.28 -2.02
CA THR A 150 2.91 -1.67 -2.85
C THR A 150 2.54 -3.13 -2.65
N ILE A 151 3.52 -4.04 -2.57
CA ILE A 151 3.30 -5.46 -2.25
C ILE A 151 2.70 -5.62 -0.85
N TYR A 152 3.21 -4.88 0.13
CA TYR A 152 2.69 -4.88 1.50
C TYR A 152 1.24 -4.38 1.55
N TYR A 153 0.94 -3.29 0.84
CA TYR A 153 -0.40 -2.73 0.72
C TYR A 153 -1.38 -3.70 0.04
N ASP A 154 -0.96 -4.31 -1.07
CA ASP A 154 -1.73 -5.33 -1.78
C ASP A 154 -2.07 -6.51 -0.86
N TYR A 155 -1.09 -7.00 -0.13
CA TYR A 155 -1.27 -8.08 0.82
C TYR A 155 -2.29 -7.75 1.91
N LEU A 156 -2.27 -6.53 2.45
CA LEU A 156 -3.17 -6.12 3.53
C LEU A 156 -4.63 -5.98 3.06
N TYR A 157 -4.85 -5.44 1.88
CA TYR A 157 -6.18 -5.01 1.44
C TYR A 157 -6.76 -5.82 0.29
N HIS A 158 -5.91 -6.41 -0.54
CA HIS A 158 -6.32 -7.01 -1.80
C HIS A 158 -5.93 -8.47 -1.95
N ASN A 159 -5.29 -9.07 -0.95
CA ASN A 159 -4.91 -10.49 -0.95
C ASN A 159 -6.14 -11.41 -0.87
N HIS A 160 -6.82 -11.54 -1.98
CA HIS A 160 -7.97 -12.46 -2.15
C HIS A 160 -7.48 -13.74 -2.80
N SER A 161 -6.68 -14.54 -2.09
CA SER A 161 -6.18 -15.82 -2.57
C SER A 161 -7.33 -16.71 -3.08
N GLY A 162 -7.54 -16.73 -4.40
CA GLY A 162 -8.45 -17.63 -5.08
C GLY A 162 -9.93 -17.22 -5.12
N GLU A 163 -10.34 -16.12 -4.53
CA GLU A 163 -11.71 -15.61 -4.65
C GLU A 163 -11.87 -14.74 -5.89
N ILE A 164 -12.65 -15.23 -6.84
CA ILE A 164 -13.22 -14.35 -7.88
C ILE A 164 -14.19 -13.43 -7.18
N VAL A 165 -13.81 -12.18 -6.96
CA VAL A 165 -14.69 -11.17 -6.34
C VAL A 165 -15.84 -10.88 -7.30
N LYS A 166 -16.91 -11.70 -7.20
CA LYS A 166 -18.19 -11.43 -7.81
C LYS A 166 -18.94 -10.45 -6.91
N GLY A 167 -18.81 -9.16 -7.15
CA GLY A 167 -19.61 -8.18 -6.43
C GLY A 167 -19.02 -6.77 -6.48
N LYS A 168 -19.88 -5.78 -6.35
CA LYS A 168 -19.47 -4.43 -6.02
C LYS A 168 -18.91 -4.47 -4.59
N ARG A 169 -17.60 -4.36 -4.42
CA ARG A 169 -17.05 -3.91 -3.16
C ARG A 169 -17.46 -2.46 -2.99
N THR A 170 -18.48 -2.23 -2.22
CA THR A 170 -18.71 -0.92 -1.63
C THR A 170 -17.75 -0.87 -0.44
N ASN A 171 -16.51 -0.46 -0.67
CA ASN A 171 -15.68 0.02 0.42
C ASN A 171 -16.34 1.32 0.88
N LEU A 172 -17.23 1.20 1.86
CA LEU A 172 -17.68 2.32 2.67
C LEU A 172 -16.54 2.70 3.62
N GLU A 173 -15.43 3.14 3.04
CA GLU A 173 -14.44 3.87 3.79
C GLU A 173 -15.00 5.27 4.00
N TYR A 174 -15.60 5.48 5.17
CA TYR A 174 -15.84 6.82 5.69
C TYR A 174 -14.47 7.45 5.96
N THR A 175 -13.85 8.00 4.91
CA THR A 175 -12.70 8.88 5.08
C THR A 175 -13.22 10.18 5.68
N PHE A 176 -13.06 10.34 7.00
CA PHE A 176 -13.32 11.61 7.65
C PHE A 176 -12.47 12.71 7.00
N ASP A 177 -12.99 13.94 6.95
CA ASP A 177 -12.44 15.11 6.25
C ASP A 177 -10.93 15.39 6.42
N LEU A 178 -10.29 14.85 7.45
CA LEU A 178 -8.86 15.06 7.69
C LEU A 178 -7.96 14.45 6.61
N TYR A 179 -8.32 13.32 6.06
CA TYR A 179 -7.52 12.72 4.97
C TYR A 179 -7.86 13.29 3.59
N ASN A 180 -9.00 13.96 3.45
CA ASN A 180 -9.31 14.68 2.22
C ASN A 180 -8.28 15.78 1.94
N LYS A 181 -7.74 16.43 2.98
CA LYS A 181 -6.69 17.44 2.85
C LYS A 181 -5.36 16.87 2.38
N MET A 182 -5.12 15.57 2.64
CA MET A 182 -3.91 14.86 2.24
C MET A 182 -4.05 14.20 0.85
N TYR A 183 -5.11 14.48 0.11
CA TYR A 183 -5.29 14.06 -1.27
C TYR A 183 -5.31 15.28 -2.20
N ILE A 184 -4.22 15.50 -2.91
CA ILE A 184 -4.14 16.55 -3.92
C ILE A 184 -4.63 15.96 -5.25
N LYS A 185 -5.87 16.27 -5.62
CA LYS A 185 -6.53 15.72 -6.82
C LYS A 185 -5.74 15.97 -8.12
N LYS A 186 -5.01 17.08 -8.18
CA LYS A 186 -4.23 17.47 -9.35
C LYS A 186 -2.77 17.05 -9.29
N PHE A 187 -2.35 16.27 -8.27
CA PHE A 187 -0.95 15.91 -8.05
C PHE A 187 -0.26 15.37 -9.31
N ILE A 188 -0.93 14.46 -10.05
CA ILE A 188 -0.36 13.89 -11.28
C ILE A 188 -0.26 14.96 -12.37
N ALA A 189 -1.32 15.73 -12.62
CA ALA A 189 -1.33 16.76 -13.64
C ALA A 189 -0.28 17.86 -13.39
N ASP A 190 -0.15 18.29 -12.13
CA ASP A 190 0.73 19.40 -11.75
C ASP A 190 2.22 19.00 -11.76
N ASN A 191 2.56 17.74 -11.50
CA ASN A 191 3.94 17.28 -11.38
C ASN A 191 4.45 16.45 -12.56
N PHE A 192 3.56 15.77 -13.29
CA PHE A 192 3.92 14.86 -14.40
C PHE A 192 3.30 15.28 -15.74
N GLY A 193 2.49 16.32 -15.71
CA GLY A 193 1.86 16.88 -16.90
C GLY A 193 0.47 16.32 -17.20
N LYS A 194 -0.23 17.04 -18.08
CA LYS A 194 -1.62 16.72 -18.44
C LYS A 194 -1.73 15.38 -19.16
N GLU A 195 -0.81 15.07 -20.05
CA GLU A 195 -0.78 13.81 -20.81
C GLU A 195 -0.67 12.59 -19.89
N GLU A 196 0.18 12.65 -18.86
CA GLU A 196 0.30 11.56 -17.91
C GLU A 196 -0.95 11.41 -17.06
N ASN A 197 -1.58 12.51 -16.66
CA ASN A 197 -2.86 12.44 -15.97
C ASN A 197 -3.94 11.79 -16.85
N GLU A 198 -4.01 12.11 -18.16
CA GLU A 198 -4.93 11.49 -19.09
C GLU A 198 -4.67 9.98 -19.24
N ARG A 199 -3.39 9.54 -19.26
CA ARG A 199 -3.02 8.13 -19.27
C ARG A 199 -3.49 7.40 -18.01
N VAL A 200 -3.36 8.01 -16.85
CA VAL A 200 -3.87 7.45 -15.58
C VAL A 200 -5.38 7.28 -15.63
N GLU A 201 -6.13 8.29 -16.08
CA GLU A 201 -7.58 8.18 -16.19
C GLU A 201 -7.98 7.14 -17.24
N GLN A 202 -7.29 7.07 -18.39
CA GLN A 202 -7.53 6.06 -19.42
C GLN A 202 -7.27 4.64 -18.88
N PHE A 203 -6.19 4.43 -18.12
CA PHE A 203 -5.90 3.16 -17.47
C PHE A 203 -7.04 2.71 -16.55
N ILE A 204 -7.61 3.63 -15.75
CA ILE A 204 -8.75 3.35 -14.89
C ILE A 204 -9.98 2.96 -15.71
N GLU A 205 -10.29 3.71 -16.76
CA GLU A 205 -11.46 3.43 -17.62
C GLU A 205 -11.32 2.07 -18.35
N ASP A 206 -10.14 1.73 -18.82
CA ASP A 206 -9.87 0.46 -19.51
C ASP A 206 -9.99 -0.74 -18.58
N ALA A 207 -9.57 -0.59 -17.32
CA ALA A 207 -9.79 -1.61 -16.30
C ALA A 207 -11.29 -1.92 -16.13
N TYR A 208 -12.14 -0.89 -16.12
CA TYR A 208 -13.59 -1.05 -16.02
C TYR A 208 -14.23 -1.62 -17.29
N LYS A 209 -13.71 -1.29 -18.48
CA LYS A 209 -14.20 -1.84 -19.76
C LYS A 209 -13.90 -3.35 -19.86
N THR A 210 -12.70 -3.77 -19.45
CA THR A 210 -12.28 -5.17 -19.47
C THR A 210 -13.17 -6.04 -18.56
N ARG A 211 -13.61 -5.51 -17.42
CA ARG A 211 -14.55 -6.19 -16.53
C ARG A 211 -15.92 -6.44 -17.15
N LYS A 212 -16.41 -5.51 -17.99
CA LYS A 212 -17.76 -5.60 -18.59
C LYS A 212 -17.86 -6.66 -19.70
N LYS A 213 -16.72 -7.12 -20.24
CA LYS A 213 -16.68 -8.13 -21.33
C LYS A 213 -16.65 -9.57 -20.83
N LYS A 214 -16.62 -9.80 -19.54
CA LYS A 214 -16.74 -11.09 -18.86
C LYS A 214 -18.07 -11.20 -18.10
#